data_c7518559bcd638e1ac848980a1c8fd07
#
_entry.id   c7518559bcd638e1ac848980a1c8fd07
#
_cell.length_a   1.000
_cell.length_b   1.000
_cell.length_c   1.000
_cell.angle_alpha   90.00
_cell.angle_beta   90.00
_cell.angle_gamma   90.00
#
_symmetry.space_group_name_H-M   'P 1'
#
loop_
_entity.id
_entity.type
_entity.pdbx_description
1 polymer ?
#
loop_
_entity_poly.entity_id
_entity_poly.type
_entity_poly.pdbx_seq_one_letter_code
_entity_poly.pdbx_strand_id
1 'polypeptide(L)'
;MGVKFPAVRKKLCARRSFFERCCFKLKAARLVAPQTFDFVELDEPTPVDGEAKIRIEATSVCGSDIHGIYHGATPEEDYPLAPGVPCHEIAGTIVESKTDELVEGQRAIVLPTRGMGGLSEYLVQTPDRVLPVPDWGGIDEWVMCQHTGTVLYSVKQMGNVAGKRIAVLGQGGIGLSFSMLTEKMGAQQVIGIDPVEARREKALEIGATNTVAPAKENMYEAIEDLTGGEGIDIVVDATGDPEGFGQCLKIVKRWGTFVSFSLTGSKGKIANFPHQEFMFKAATIIPTQVAATSQPTKDIREMIALKERGWADPGLLKSHNVGFEDVQKAYDMYSDQSYGVIKVVMDVNGGGA
;
A
#
# COMPACT_ATOMS: atom_id res chain seq x y z
N MET A 1 -1.82 -45.70 74.52
CA MET A 1 -2.52 -44.70 73.69
C MET A 1 -1.77 -44.59 72.36
N GLY A 2 -2.26 -45.30 71.36
CA GLY A 2 -1.64 -45.37 70.06
C GLY A 2 -2.38 -44.48 69.10
N VAL A 3 -1.67 -43.55 68.44
CA VAL A 3 -2.18 -42.73 67.39
C VAL A 3 -1.83 -43.39 66.06
N LYS A 4 -2.86 -43.81 65.32
CA LYS A 4 -2.74 -44.36 63.96
C LYS A 4 -2.71 -43.21 62.96
N PHE A 5 -1.66 -43.12 62.11
CA PHE A 5 -1.64 -42.27 60.95
C PHE A 5 -2.27 -43.01 59.74
N PRO A 6 -3.07 -42.32 58.89
CA PRO A 6 -3.66 -42.95 57.72
C PRO A 6 -2.68 -42.96 56.55
N ALA A 7 -2.71 -44.06 55.81
CA ALA A 7 -1.89 -44.34 54.64
C ALA A 7 -2.20 -43.40 53.46
N VAL A 8 -1.19 -42.67 52.95
CA VAL A 8 -1.25 -41.91 51.73
C VAL A 8 -1.21 -42.87 50.56
N ARG A 9 -2.34 -42.99 49.83
CA ARG A 9 -2.39 -43.67 48.53
C ARG A 9 -1.61 -42.86 47.49
N LYS A 10 -0.47 -43.37 47.06
CA LYS A 10 0.21 -42.94 45.82
C LYS A 10 -0.66 -43.31 44.64
N LYS A 11 -1.35 -42.33 44.05
CA LYS A 11 -1.90 -42.46 42.68
C LYS A 11 -0.73 -42.37 41.71
N LEU A 12 -0.42 -43.47 41.04
CA LEU A 12 0.41 -43.48 39.85
C LEU A 12 -0.30 -42.63 38.81
N CYS A 13 0.30 -41.50 38.51
CA CYS A 13 -0.05 -40.74 37.29
C CYS A 13 0.64 -41.44 36.12
N ALA A 14 -0.15 -42.15 35.32
CA ALA A 14 0.34 -42.78 34.10
C ALA A 14 0.85 -41.67 33.19
N ARG A 15 2.12 -41.73 32.81
CA ARG A 15 2.73 -40.91 31.77
C ARG A 15 1.98 -41.15 30.48
N ARG A 16 1.07 -40.25 30.08
CA ARG A 16 0.65 -40.08 28.70
C ARG A 16 1.74 -39.27 28.00
N SER A 17 2.63 -39.97 27.33
CA SER A 17 3.49 -39.43 26.30
C SER A 17 2.62 -39.24 25.06
N PHE A 18 2.21 -38.03 24.81
CA PHE A 18 1.98 -37.49 23.47
C PHE A 18 1.91 -35.98 23.64
N PHE A 19 2.91 -35.29 23.15
CA PHE A 19 2.82 -33.89 22.84
C PHE A 19 1.73 -33.77 21.76
N GLU A 20 0.47 -33.62 22.16
CA GLU A 20 -0.48 -32.87 21.32
C GLU A 20 0.08 -31.45 21.30
N ARG A 21 0.87 -31.11 20.27
CA ARG A 21 1.01 -29.71 19.86
C ARG A 21 -0.41 -29.24 19.63
N CYS A 22 -0.94 -28.36 20.49
CA CYS A 22 -2.08 -27.57 20.15
C CYS A 22 -1.64 -26.80 18.90
N CYS A 23 -1.98 -27.31 17.71
CA CYS A 23 -1.87 -26.55 16.49
C CYS A 23 -2.87 -25.41 16.62
N PHE A 24 -2.37 -24.24 16.98
CA PHE A 24 -3.18 -23.02 16.89
C PHE A 24 -3.51 -22.83 15.42
N LYS A 25 -4.77 -22.66 15.14
CA LYS A 25 -5.27 -22.34 13.79
C LYS A 25 -5.28 -20.84 13.64
N LEU A 26 -4.80 -20.36 12.52
CA LEU A 26 -4.93 -18.98 12.10
C LEU A 26 -6.00 -18.85 11.02
N LYS A 27 -6.62 -17.71 10.94
CA LYS A 27 -7.58 -17.36 9.90
C LYS A 27 -6.88 -16.58 8.79
N ALA A 28 -7.16 -16.94 7.54
CA ALA A 28 -6.70 -16.22 6.36
C ALA A 28 -7.82 -16.10 5.33
N ALA A 29 -7.86 -14.98 4.61
CA ALA A 29 -8.74 -14.84 3.45
C ALA A 29 -7.97 -15.14 2.17
N ARG A 30 -8.68 -15.59 1.14
CA ARG A 30 -8.15 -15.84 -0.21
C ARG A 30 -9.21 -15.59 -1.27
N LEU A 31 -8.81 -15.22 -2.46
CA LEU A 31 -9.69 -15.18 -3.60
C LEU A 31 -9.99 -16.60 -4.09
N VAL A 32 -11.26 -16.98 -4.13
CA VAL A 32 -11.73 -18.28 -4.64
C VAL A 32 -12.24 -18.19 -6.07
N ALA A 33 -12.57 -16.99 -6.52
CA ALA A 33 -12.92 -16.60 -7.89
C ALA A 33 -12.66 -15.09 -8.04
N PRO A 34 -12.69 -14.53 -9.26
CA PRO A 34 -12.65 -13.06 -9.42
C PRO A 34 -13.68 -12.38 -8.51
N GLN A 35 -13.23 -11.35 -7.78
CA GLN A 35 -14.04 -10.53 -6.88
C GLN A 35 -14.76 -11.33 -5.75
N THR A 36 -14.26 -12.52 -5.40
CA THR A 36 -14.91 -13.36 -4.39
C THR A 36 -13.89 -13.90 -3.39
N PHE A 37 -14.01 -13.47 -2.14
CA PHE A 37 -13.20 -13.97 -1.04
C PHE A 37 -13.89 -15.09 -0.27
N ASP A 38 -13.09 -15.98 0.30
CA ASP A 38 -13.46 -16.97 1.29
C ASP A 38 -12.41 -17.02 2.39
N PHE A 39 -12.80 -17.48 3.58
CA PHE A 39 -11.90 -17.67 4.70
C PHE A 39 -11.48 -19.13 4.83
N VAL A 40 -10.22 -19.34 5.21
CA VAL A 40 -9.65 -20.66 5.47
C VAL A 40 -8.92 -20.66 6.80
N GLU A 41 -8.90 -21.81 7.46
CA GLU A 41 -8.09 -22.06 8.64
C GLU A 41 -6.79 -22.75 8.23
N LEU A 42 -5.67 -22.22 8.70
CA LEU A 42 -4.34 -22.74 8.46
C LEU A 42 -3.65 -23.06 9.78
N ASP A 43 -2.61 -23.87 9.74
CA ASP A 43 -1.71 -24.03 10.87
C ASP A 43 -0.88 -22.76 11.04
N GLU A 44 -0.73 -22.29 12.28
CA GLU A 44 0.09 -21.12 12.57
C GLU A 44 1.55 -21.37 12.13
N PRO A 45 2.15 -20.46 11.33
CA PRO A 45 3.49 -20.66 10.81
C PRO A 45 4.53 -20.57 11.92
N THR A 46 5.59 -21.36 11.82
CA THR A 46 6.72 -21.34 12.73
C THR A 46 7.96 -20.84 11.98
N PRO A 47 8.64 -19.78 12.45
CA PRO A 47 9.84 -19.29 11.81
C PRO A 47 10.99 -20.30 11.93
N VAL A 48 11.81 -20.39 10.89
CA VAL A 48 13.09 -21.10 10.91
C VAL A 48 14.25 -20.13 11.19
N ASP A 49 15.47 -20.65 11.35
CA ASP A 49 16.65 -19.81 11.60
C ASP A 49 16.78 -18.72 10.51
N GLY A 50 16.95 -17.47 10.94
CA GLY A 50 17.02 -16.30 10.08
C GLY A 50 15.67 -15.64 9.78
N GLU A 51 14.58 -16.11 10.35
CA GLU A 51 13.23 -15.57 10.14
C GLU A 51 12.59 -15.05 11.42
N ALA A 52 11.54 -14.25 11.26
CA ALA A 52 10.66 -13.84 12.35
C ALA A 52 9.20 -14.05 11.98
N LYS A 53 8.37 -14.36 12.98
CA LYS A 53 6.91 -14.43 12.88
C LYS A 53 6.31 -13.11 13.31
N ILE A 54 5.44 -12.58 12.48
CA ILE A 54 4.74 -11.32 12.68
C ILE A 54 3.25 -11.61 12.85
N ARG A 55 2.66 -11.11 13.94
CA ARG A 55 1.22 -11.00 14.10
C ARG A 55 0.78 -9.76 13.31
N ILE A 56 -0.03 -9.97 12.28
CA ILE A 56 -0.55 -8.88 11.46
C ILE A 56 -1.65 -8.15 12.24
N GLU A 57 -1.55 -6.84 12.31
CA GLU A 57 -2.50 -5.97 13.02
C GLU A 57 -3.26 -5.06 12.06
N ALA A 58 -2.59 -4.59 11.02
CA ALA A 58 -3.19 -3.75 9.99
C ALA A 58 -2.73 -4.16 8.60
N THR A 59 -3.66 -4.19 7.66
CA THR A 59 -3.36 -4.41 6.24
C THR A 59 -4.20 -3.47 5.37
N SER A 60 -3.67 -3.02 4.25
CA SER A 60 -4.32 -2.02 3.41
C SER A 60 -4.51 -2.49 1.98
N VAL A 61 -5.65 -2.13 1.40
CA VAL A 61 -5.95 -2.42 -0.01
C VAL A 61 -5.13 -1.53 -0.92
N CYS A 62 -4.44 -2.13 -1.89
CA CYS A 62 -3.68 -1.44 -2.92
C CYS A 62 -4.38 -1.47 -4.28
N GLY A 63 -4.21 -0.40 -5.08
CA GLY A 63 -4.74 -0.36 -6.45
C GLY A 63 -4.21 -1.50 -7.34
N SER A 64 -2.97 -1.95 -7.11
CA SER A 64 -2.40 -3.09 -7.85
C SER A 64 -3.07 -4.42 -7.53
N ASP A 65 -3.60 -4.60 -6.30
CA ASP A 65 -4.38 -5.78 -5.94
C ASP A 65 -5.69 -5.82 -6.75
N ILE A 66 -6.33 -4.65 -6.90
CA ILE A 66 -7.57 -4.51 -7.64
C ILE A 66 -7.36 -4.78 -9.13
N HIS A 67 -6.49 -4.01 -9.77
CA HIS A 67 -6.29 -4.08 -11.22
C HIS A 67 -5.57 -5.35 -11.66
N GLY A 68 -4.64 -5.85 -10.85
CA GLY A 68 -3.80 -7.00 -11.18
C GLY A 68 -4.42 -8.35 -10.86
N ILE A 69 -5.29 -8.43 -9.85
CA ILE A 69 -5.74 -9.73 -9.31
C ILE A 69 -7.25 -9.78 -9.09
N TYR A 70 -7.81 -8.81 -8.33
CA TYR A 70 -9.21 -8.84 -7.90
C TYR A 70 -10.20 -8.89 -9.07
N HIS A 71 -9.96 -8.13 -10.14
CA HIS A 71 -10.80 -8.12 -11.35
C HIS A 71 -10.55 -9.30 -12.33
N GLY A 72 -9.83 -10.34 -11.92
CA GLY A 72 -9.70 -11.56 -12.72
C GLY A 72 -8.67 -11.48 -13.84
N ALA A 73 -7.52 -10.81 -13.61
CA ALA A 73 -6.36 -10.94 -14.50
C ALA A 73 -5.67 -12.31 -14.38
N THR A 74 -5.94 -13.05 -13.30
CA THR A 74 -5.47 -14.41 -13.05
C THR A 74 -6.29 -15.40 -13.86
N PRO A 75 -5.69 -16.41 -14.52
CA PRO A 75 -6.39 -17.49 -15.19
C PRO A 75 -7.36 -18.24 -14.26
N GLU A 76 -8.49 -18.70 -14.80
CA GLU A 76 -9.53 -19.37 -14.01
C GLU A 76 -9.02 -20.65 -13.31
N GLU A 77 -8.09 -21.36 -13.95
CA GLU A 77 -7.47 -22.58 -13.43
C GLU A 77 -6.55 -22.36 -12.22
N ASP A 78 -6.12 -21.11 -11.97
CA ASP A 78 -5.23 -20.76 -10.85
C ASP A 78 -6.02 -20.47 -9.55
N TYR A 79 -7.37 -20.44 -9.60
CA TYR A 79 -8.19 -20.28 -8.40
C TYR A 79 -8.45 -21.63 -7.71
N PRO A 80 -8.55 -21.66 -6.38
CA PRO A 80 -8.39 -20.55 -5.44
C PRO A 80 -6.94 -20.12 -5.30
N LEU A 81 -6.70 -18.81 -5.13
CA LEU A 81 -5.36 -18.28 -4.88
C LEU A 81 -4.82 -18.75 -3.52
N ALA A 82 -3.52 -18.58 -3.33
CA ALA A 82 -2.89 -18.86 -2.04
C ALA A 82 -3.53 -18.02 -0.92
N PRO A 83 -3.70 -18.55 0.30
CA PRO A 83 -4.18 -17.79 1.45
C PRO A 83 -3.33 -16.54 1.70
N GLY A 84 -3.99 -15.44 2.06
CA GLY A 84 -3.33 -14.15 2.29
C GLY A 84 -3.20 -13.25 1.04
N VAL A 85 -3.31 -13.82 -0.15
CA VAL A 85 -3.21 -13.06 -1.42
C VAL A 85 -4.59 -12.46 -1.77
N PRO A 86 -4.62 -11.17 -2.27
CA PRO A 86 -3.53 -10.42 -2.92
C PRO A 86 -2.84 -9.33 -2.08
N CYS A 87 -3.12 -9.13 -0.83
CA CYS A 87 -2.65 -7.98 -0.05
C CYS A 87 -1.13 -7.99 0.21
N HIS A 88 -0.48 -6.81 0.06
CA HIS A 88 0.96 -6.63 0.27
C HIS A 88 1.35 -5.38 1.09
N GLU A 89 0.39 -4.59 1.54
CA GLU A 89 0.61 -3.47 2.46
C GLU A 89 0.25 -3.96 3.88
N ILE A 90 1.25 -4.29 4.69
CA ILE A 90 1.09 -5.06 5.91
C ILE A 90 1.87 -4.40 7.04
N ALA A 91 1.27 -4.33 8.24
CA ALA A 91 1.97 -3.95 9.46
C ALA A 91 1.48 -4.79 10.65
N GLY A 92 2.35 -4.98 11.63
CA GLY A 92 2.03 -5.74 12.82
C GLY A 92 3.19 -5.78 13.82
N THR A 93 3.14 -6.73 14.73
CA THR A 93 4.12 -6.89 15.81
C THR A 93 4.87 -8.22 15.66
N ILE A 94 6.19 -8.19 15.82
CA ILE A 94 7.05 -9.37 15.85
C ILE A 94 6.75 -10.15 17.13
N VAL A 95 6.30 -11.40 17.01
CA VAL A 95 5.88 -12.23 18.15
C VAL A 95 6.82 -13.41 18.41
N GLU A 96 7.66 -13.76 17.45
CA GLU A 96 8.71 -14.78 17.60
C GLU A 96 9.85 -14.43 16.64
N SER A 97 11.10 -14.46 17.11
CA SER A 97 12.28 -14.18 16.28
C SER A 97 13.31 -15.31 16.37
N LYS A 98 13.82 -15.74 15.20
CA LYS A 98 14.94 -16.67 15.05
C LYS A 98 16.14 -15.97 14.39
N THR A 99 16.28 -14.67 14.61
CA THR A 99 17.36 -13.83 14.09
C THR A 99 17.74 -12.77 15.13
N ASP A 100 19.00 -12.36 15.14
CA ASP A 100 19.48 -11.27 16.02
C ASP A 100 19.14 -9.88 15.49
N GLU A 101 18.63 -9.77 14.24
CA GLU A 101 18.33 -8.51 13.60
C GLU A 101 16.94 -7.93 13.96
N LEU A 102 16.05 -8.77 14.49
CA LEU A 102 14.67 -8.41 14.81
C LEU A 102 14.33 -8.78 16.26
N VAL A 103 13.62 -7.89 16.95
CA VAL A 103 13.31 -8.03 18.38
C VAL A 103 11.82 -8.32 18.58
N GLU A 104 11.49 -9.32 19.40
CA GLU A 104 10.10 -9.61 19.79
C GLU A 104 9.48 -8.41 20.51
N GLY A 105 8.20 -8.14 20.20
CA GLY A 105 7.46 -6.97 20.67
C GLY A 105 7.62 -5.73 19.76
N GLN A 106 8.58 -5.71 18.85
CA GLN A 106 8.81 -4.60 17.94
C GLN A 106 7.72 -4.53 16.86
N ARG A 107 7.18 -3.35 16.62
CA ARG A 107 6.22 -3.06 15.55
C ARG A 107 6.95 -2.90 14.23
N ALA A 108 6.35 -3.37 13.14
CA ALA A 108 7.00 -3.30 11.83
C ALA A 108 5.99 -3.23 10.67
N ILE A 109 6.40 -2.61 9.58
CA ILE A 109 5.83 -2.81 8.25
C ILE A 109 6.51 -4.04 7.63
N VAL A 110 5.76 -4.85 6.91
CA VAL A 110 6.26 -6.09 6.33
C VAL A 110 5.95 -6.16 4.84
N LEU A 111 6.96 -6.47 4.03
CA LEU A 111 6.76 -6.75 2.61
C LEU A 111 6.74 -8.27 2.39
N PRO A 112 5.63 -8.84 1.94
CA PRO A 112 5.57 -10.27 1.71
C PRO A 112 6.48 -10.68 0.53
N THR A 113 6.98 -11.91 0.56
CA THR A 113 7.57 -12.54 -0.62
C THR A 113 6.49 -12.90 -1.63
N ARG A 114 6.88 -13.11 -2.89
CA ARG A 114 5.93 -13.45 -3.96
C ARG A 114 5.14 -14.71 -3.61
N GLY A 115 3.82 -14.64 -3.73
CA GLY A 115 2.90 -15.75 -3.40
C GLY A 115 2.47 -15.81 -1.94
N MET A 116 2.94 -14.87 -1.10
CA MET A 116 2.45 -14.65 0.27
C MET A 116 1.70 -13.31 0.32
N GLY A 117 0.81 -13.16 1.28
CA GLY A 117 0.04 -11.92 1.41
C GLY A 117 -0.45 -11.65 2.83
N GLY A 118 -0.95 -10.43 3.03
CA GLY A 118 -1.33 -9.89 4.31
C GLY A 118 -2.77 -10.16 4.74
N LEU A 119 -3.55 -10.89 3.95
CA LEU A 119 -4.90 -11.29 4.36
C LEU A 119 -4.85 -12.54 5.26
N SER A 120 -4.09 -12.45 6.35
CA SER A 120 -3.84 -13.54 7.30
C SER A 120 -3.51 -12.95 8.67
N GLU A 121 -3.79 -13.69 9.74
CA GLU A 121 -3.48 -13.24 11.11
C GLU A 121 -1.98 -13.24 11.42
N TYR A 122 -1.21 -14.12 10.77
CA TYR A 122 0.26 -14.21 10.93
C TYR A 122 0.95 -14.45 9.61
N LEU A 123 2.20 -14.01 9.54
CA LEU A 123 3.13 -14.38 8.49
C LEU A 123 4.55 -14.54 9.05
N VAL A 124 5.41 -15.24 8.32
CA VAL A 124 6.84 -15.38 8.61
C VAL A 124 7.63 -14.67 7.52
N GLN A 125 8.69 -13.93 7.91
CA GLN A 125 9.49 -13.19 6.97
C GLN A 125 10.93 -13.02 7.42
N THR A 126 11.82 -12.78 6.46
CA THR A 126 13.25 -12.49 6.67
C THR A 126 13.47 -11.00 7.00
N PRO A 127 14.57 -10.63 7.72
CA PRO A 127 14.81 -9.25 8.18
C PRO A 127 14.89 -8.19 7.10
N ASP A 128 15.34 -8.55 5.90
CA ASP A 128 15.43 -7.61 4.78
C ASP A 128 14.07 -7.06 4.32
N ARG A 129 12.97 -7.76 4.70
CA ARG A 129 11.58 -7.41 4.37
C ARG A 129 10.75 -6.94 5.56
N VAL A 130 11.34 -6.90 6.75
CA VAL A 130 10.70 -6.39 7.98
C VAL A 130 11.30 -5.03 8.31
N LEU A 131 10.44 -4.04 8.44
CA LEU A 131 10.80 -2.63 8.56
C LEU A 131 10.28 -2.10 9.90
N PRO A 132 11.11 -2.07 10.95
CA PRO A 132 10.71 -1.55 12.24
C PRO A 132 10.13 -0.15 12.15
N VAL A 133 9.06 0.10 12.93
CA VAL A 133 8.43 1.41 13.08
C VAL A 133 8.40 1.81 14.55
N PRO A 134 8.30 3.12 14.87
CA PRO A 134 8.17 3.60 16.24
C PRO A 134 6.94 3.05 16.97
N ASP A 135 7.00 3.05 18.32
CA ASP A 135 5.92 2.54 19.18
C ASP A 135 4.75 3.53 19.36
N TRP A 136 4.89 4.77 18.89
CA TRP A 136 3.83 5.78 18.96
C TRP A 136 2.94 5.79 17.71
N GLY A 137 1.75 6.36 17.82
CA GLY A 137 0.75 6.44 16.74
C GLY A 137 0.11 5.08 16.43
N GLY A 138 -0.92 5.07 15.60
CA GLY A 138 -1.61 3.88 15.14
C GLY A 138 -0.77 3.04 14.19
N ILE A 139 -0.79 1.72 14.32
CA ILE A 139 -0.09 0.83 13.36
C ILE A 139 -0.72 0.94 11.95
N ASP A 140 -2.00 1.22 11.89
CA ASP A 140 -2.80 1.49 10.70
C ASP A 140 -2.40 2.81 9.99
N GLU A 141 -1.81 3.77 10.73
CA GLU A 141 -1.20 4.96 10.14
C GLU A 141 0.22 4.69 9.62
N TRP A 142 0.98 3.85 10.35
CA TRP A 142 2.33 3.49 9.94
C TRP A 142 2.36 2.66 8.66
N VAL A 143 1.38 1.77 8.44
CA VAL A 143 1.30 0.98 7.22
C VAL A 143 1.20 1.84 5.96
N MET A 144 0.69 3.07 6.07
CA MET A 144 0.63 4.04 4.96
C MET A 144 2.03 4.47 4.46
N CYS A 145 3.09 4.27 5.24
CA CYS A 145 4.45 4.50 4.78
C CYS A 145 4.87 3.50 3.69
N GLN A 146 4.22 2.34 3.60
CA GLN A 146 4.57 1.33 2.58
C GLN A 146 4.34 1.87 1.17
N HIS A 147 3.11 2.24 0.82
CA HIS A 147 2.82 2.75 -0.53
C HIS A 147 3.44 4.13 -0.78
N THR A 148 3.47 5.01 0.25
CA THR A 148 4.10 6.34 0.11
C THR A 148 5.61 6.24 -0.09
N GLY A 149 6.27 5.22 0.47
CA GLY A 149 7.67 4.91 0.19
C GLY A 149 7.92 4.54 -1.28
N THR A 150 6.98 3.84 -1.93
CA THR A 150 7.07 3.57 -3.37
C THR A 150 6.95 4.85 -4.20
N VAL A 151 6.13 5.79 -3.75
CA VAL A 151 6.03 7.12 -4.37
C VAL A 151 7.30 7.95 -4.10
N LEU A 152 7.89 7.88 -2.91
CA LEU A 152 9.16 8.55 -2.60
C LEU A 152 10.29 8.12 -3.56
N TYR A 153 10.38 6.81 -3.86
CA TYR A 153 11.28 6.33 -4.91
C TYR A 153 11.04 7.04 -6.25
N SER A 154 9.78 7.15 -6.65
CA SER A 154 9.42 7.77 -7.95
C SER A 154 9.71 9.27 -7.98
N VAL A 155 9.43 9.98 -6.88
CA VAL A 155 9.74 11.42 -6.77
C VAL A 155 11.25 11.66 -6.87
N LYS A 156 12.09 10.79 -6.30
CA LYS A 156 13.55 10.88 -6.44
C LYS A 156 14.03 10.73 -7.90
N GLN A 157 13.29 9.99 -8.74
CA GLN A 157 13.61 9.87 -10.17
C GLN A 157 13.29 11.16 -10.94
N MET A 158 12.43 12.04 -10.43
CA MET A 158 12.08 13.31 -11.07
C MET A 158 13.25 14.32 -11.05
N GLY A 159 14.26 14.09 -10.22
CA GLY A 159 15.34 15.05 -9.97
C GLY A 159 14.89 16.20 -9.07
N ASN A 160 15.34 17.42 -9.38
CA ASN A 160 14.99 18.59 -8.56
C ASN A 160 13.56 19.06 -8.88
N VAL A 161 12.68 19.00 -7.89
CA VAL A 161 11.28 19.45 -7.98
C VAL A 161 11.09 20.90 -7.45
N ALA A 162 12.07 21.44 -6.74
CA ALA A 162 11.96 22.80 -6.20
C ALA A 162 11.76 23.85 -7.32
N GLY A 163 10.76 24.70 -7.14
CA GLY A 163 10.37 25.72 -8.11
C GLY A 163 9.67 25.19 -9.37
N LYS A 164 9.28 23.92 -9.42
CA LYS A 164 8.57 23.32 -10.57
C LYS A 164 7.06 23.39 -10.41
N ARG A 165 6.34 23.46 -11.55
CA ARG A 165 4.90 23.25 -11.63
C ARG A 165 4.65 21.77 -11.93
N ILE A 166 3.91 21.12 -11.05
CA ILE A 166 3.64 19.69 -11.11
C ILE A 166 2.14 19.46 -11.22
N ALA A 167 1.71 18.63 -12.17
CA ALA A 167 0.34 18.14 -12.25
C ALA A 167 0.31 16.64 -11.93
N VAL A 168 -0.65 16.24 -11.09
CA VAL A 168 -0.86 14.86 -10.69
C VAL A 168 -2.25 14.42 -11.11
N LEU A 169 -2.34 13.55 -12.10
CA LEU A 169 -3.59 12.96 -12.56
C LEU A 169 -3.96 11.77 -11.69
N GLY A 170 -5.19 11.82 -11.13
CA GLY A 170 -5.65 10.88 -10.10
C GLY A 170 -5.18 11.29 -8.70
N GLN A 171 -6.15 11.48 -7.77
CA GLN A 171 -5.91 11.83 -6.38
C GLN A 171 -6.40 10.70 -5.44
N GLY A 172 -6.16 9.44 -5.83
CA GLY A 172 -6.21 8.31 -4.92
C GLY A 172 -4.99 8.28 -4.00
N GLY A 173 -4.78 7.21 -3.23
CA GLY A 173 -3.66 7.12 -2.27
C GLY A 173 -2.28 7.43 -2.88
N ILE A 174 -2.04 6.99 -4.10
CA ILE A 174 -0.78 7.24 -4.84
C ILE A 174 -0.69 8.72 -5.26
N GLY A 175 -1.71 9.27 -5.91
CA GLY A 175 -1.67 10.66 -6.37
C GLY A 175 -1.55 11.66 -5.22
N LEU A 176 -2.28 11.42 -4.14
CA LEU A 176 -2.18 12.22 -2.92
C LEU A 176 -0.77 12.12 -2.28
N SER A 177 -0.13 10.93 -2.33
CA SER A 177 1.27 10.80 -1.91
C SER A 177 2.21 11.65 -2.77
N PHE A 178 2.02 11.68 -4.10
CA PHE A 178 2.79 12.57 -4.98
C PHE A 178 2.55 14.04 -4.65
N SER A 179 1.29 14.46 -4.47
CA SER A 179 0.94 15.84 -4.14
C SER A 179 1.61 16.26 -2.83
N MET A 180 1.53 15.44 -1.77
CA MET A 180 2.15 15.69 -0.48
C MET A 180 3.68 15.78 -0.59
N LEU A 181 4.34 14.79 -1.21
CA LEU A 181 5.80 14.73 -1.23
C LEU A 181 6.40 15.83 -2.11
N THR A 182 5.80 16.15 -3.26
CA THR A 182 6.33 17.18 -4.16
C THR A 182 6.16 18.58 -3.58
N GLU A 183 5.08 18.85 -2.85
CA GLU A 183 4.95 20.11 -2.09
C GLU A 183 6.04 20.22 -1.04
N LYS A 184 6.23 19.18 -0.21
CA LYS A 184 7.28 19.15 0.83
C LYS A 184 8.69 19.30 0.27
N MET A 185 8.93 18.92 -0.97
CA MET A 185 10.20 19.08 -1.67
C MET A 185 10.35 20.44 -2.37
N GLY A 186 9.38 21.34 -2.22
CA GLY A 186 9.47 22.73 -2.67
C GLY A 186 8.97 22.98 -4.09
N ALA A 187 8.06 22.17 -4.61
CA ALA A 187 7.36 22.50 -5.85
C ALA A 187 6.72 23.89 -5.75
N GLN A 188 6.81 24.70 -6.82
CA GLN A 188 6.19 26.01 -6.88
C GLN A 188 4.68 25.93 -6.91
N GLN A 189 4.17 24.91 -7.61
CA GLN A 189 2.76 24.64 -7.77
C GLN A 189 2.52 23.16 -7.89
N VAL A 190 1.50 22.64 -7.21
CA VAL A 190 1.02 21.27 -7.31
C VAL A 190 -0.45 21.29 -7.67
N ILE A 191 -0.80 20.79 -8.84
CA ILE A 191 -2.17 20.75 -9.36
C ILE A 191 -2.68 19.31 -9.28
N GLY A 192 -3.63 19.05 -8.37
CA GLY A 192 -4.31 17.77 -8.24
C GLY A 192 -5.49 17.67 -9.21
N ILE A 193 -5.53 16.62 -10.02
CA ILE A 193 -6.60 16.43 -11.02
C ILE A 193 -7.35 15.14 -10.69
N ASP A 194 -8.64 15.25 -10.35
CA ASP A 194 -9.47 14.08 -10.02
C ASP A 194 -10.97 14.40 -10.23
N PRO A 195 -11.79 13.49 -10.77
CA PRO A 195 -13.22 13.71 -10.88
C PRO A 195 -13.95 13.75 -9.52
N VAL A 196 -13.42 13.09 -8.49
CA VAL A 196 -14.05 12.96 -7.17
C VAL A 196 -13.74 14.18 -6.30
N GLU A 197 -14.79 14.89 -5.85
CA GLU A 197 -14.65 16.14 -5.09
C GLU A 197 -13.89 15.93 -3.76
N ALA A 198 -14.28 14.95 -2.97
CA ALA A 198 -13.63 14.64 -1.69
C ALA A 198 -12.12 14.38 -1.82
N ARG A 199 -11.67 13.80 -2.93
CA ARG A 199 -10.24 13.60 -3.20
C ARG A 199 -9.52 14.90 -3.54
N ARG A 200 -10.18 15.81 -4.27
CA ARG A 200 -9.62 17.13 -4.55
C ARG A 200 -9.53 17.98 -3.29
N GLU A 201 -10.54 17.93 -2.41
CA GLU A 201 -10.51 18.58 -1.10
C GLU A 201 -9.33 18.04 -0.27
N LYS A 202 -9.16 16.73 -0.21
CA LYS A 202 -8.03 16.10 0.47
C LYS A 202 -6.69 16.49 -0.14
N ALA A 203 -6.60 16.63 -1.46
CA ALA A 203 -5.39 17.11 -2.13
C ALA A 203 -4.98 18.49 -1.66
N LEU A 204 -5.94 19.44 -1.56
CA LEU A 204 -5.68 20.79 -1.04
C LEU A 204 -5.23 20.76 0.44
N GLU A 205 -5.83 19.89 1.25
CA GLU A 205 -5.47 19.73 2.66
C GLU A 205 -4.00 19.28 2.85
N ILE A 206 -3.49 18.44 1.97
CA ILE A 206 -2.19 17.78 2.16
C ILE A 206 -1.05 18.30 1.28
N GLY A 207 -1.29 19.34 0.46
CA GLY A 207 -0.18 19.97 -0.27
C GLY A 207 -0.45 20.40 -1.71
N ALA A 208 -1.57 20.03 -2.32
CA ALA A 208 -1.91 20.62 -3.62
C ALA A 208 -2.21 22.13 -3.47
N THR A 209 -1.67 22.93 -4.37
CA THR A 209 -1.96 24.39 -4.40
C THR A 209 -3.27 24.68 -5.11
N ASN A 210 -3.65 23.85 -6.07
CA ASN A 210 -4.84 23.96 -6.89
C ASN A 210 -5.38 22.57 -7.22
N THR A 211 -6.67 22.52 -7.60
CA THR A 211 -7.26 21.29 -8.12
C THR A 211 -8.08 21.55 -9.36
N VAL A 212 -8.21 20.54 -10.24
CA VAL A 212 -9.02 20.56 -11.45
C VAL A 212 -10.02 19.42 -11.42
N ALA A 213 -11.27 19.69 -11.81
CA ALA A 213 -12.37 18.74 -11.87
C ALA A 213 -12.68 18.37 -13.33
N PRO A 214 -12.04 17.38 -13.95
CA PRO A 214 -12.15 17.09 -15.38
C PRO A 214 -13.57 16.72 -15.84
N ALA A 215 -14.46 16.36 -14.90
CA ALA A 215 -15.87 16.12 -15.19
C ALA A 215 -16.72 17.42 -15.27
N LYS A 216 -16.20 18.54 -14.76
CA LYS A 216 -16.93 19.83 -14.67
C LYS A 216 -16.35 20.92 -15.59
N GLU A 217 -15.10 20.76 -16.04
CA GLU A 217 -14.36 21.78 -16.78
C GLU A 217 -13.39 21.16 -17.79
N ASN A 218 -12.96 21.94 -18.78
CA ASN A 218 -11.90 21.52 -19.69
C ASN A 218 -10.56 21.53 -18.95
N MET A 219 -10.04 20.37 -18.67
CA MET A 219 -8.78 20.19 -17.93
C MET A 219 -7.61 20.96 -18.53
N TYR A 220 -7.50 21.03 -19.86
CA TYR A 220 -6.38 21.67 -20.54
C TYR A 220 -6.44 23.18 -20.41
N GLU A 221 -7.62 23.77 -20.58
CA GLU A 221 -7.85 25.20 -20.41
C GLU A 221 -7.63 25.61 -18.95
N ALA A 222 -8.17 24.83 -18.00
CA ALA A 222 -7.96 25.09 -16.58
C ALA A 222 -6.47 25.07 -16.18
N ILE A 223 -5.68 24.13 -16.73
CA ILE A 223 -4.23 24.09 -16.49
C ILE A 223 -3.52 25.29 -17.10
N GLU A 224 -3.91 25.72 -18.32
CA GLU A 224 -3.34 26.88 -18.98
C GLU A 224 -3.59 28.16 -18.17
N ASP A 225 -4.82 28.34 -17.69
CA ASP A 225 -5.20 29.47 -16.84
C ASP A 225 -4.44 29.45 -15.50
N LEU A 226 -4.37 28.29 -14.82
CA LEU A 226 -3.68 28.15 -13.54
C LEU A 226 -2.16 28.36 -13.64
N THR A 227 -1.56 28.10 -14.80
CA THR A 227 -0.12 28.27 -15.03
C THR A 227 0.22 29.58 -15.72
N GLY A 228 -0.79 30.40 -16.11
CA GLY A 228 -0.59 31.60 -16.89
C GLY A 228 0.06 31.34 -18.25
N GLY A 229 -0.22 30.18 -18.86
CA GLY A 229 0.36 29.74 -20.13
C GLY A 229 1.80 29.19 -20.04
N GLU A 230 2.43 29.16 -18.87
CA GLU A 230 3.81 28.63 -18.73
C GLU A 230 3.88 27.08 -18.75
N GLY A 231 2.73 26.40 -18.56
CA GLY A 231 2.57 24.96 -18.64
C GLY A 231 3.22 24.17 -17.48
N ILE A 232 3.15 22.86 -17.55
CA ILE A 232 3.55 21.92 -16.50
C ILE A 232 4.95 21.38 -16.75
N ASP A 233 5.85 21.53 -15.77
CA ASP A 233 7.21 21.00 -15.83
C ASP A 233 7.23 19.47 -15.69
N ILE A 234 6.48 18.94 -14.73
CA ILE A 234 6.40 17.52 -14.42
C ILE A 234 4.93 17.09 -14.32
N VAL A 235 4.55 16.08 -15.07
CA VAL A 235 3.23 15.47 -14.96
C VAL A 235 3.35 14.05 -14.47
N VAL A 236 2.42 13.63 -13.60
CA VAL A 236 2.36 12.28 -13.05
C VAL A 236 1.04 11.63 -13.43
N ASP A 237 1.11 10.41 -13.96
CA ASP A 237 -0.07 9.55 -14.09
C ASP A 237 -0.19 8.62 -12.87
N ALA A 238 -1.20 8.88 -12.05
CA ALA A 238 -1.58 8.06 -10.89
C ALA A 238 -3.04 7.56 -11.01
N THR A 239 -3.60 7.50 -12.24
CA THR A 239 -5.01 7.19 -12.47
C THR A 239 -5.33 5.70 -12.55
N GLY A 240 -4.45 4.90 -13.17
CA GLY A 240 -4.78 3.55 -13.63
C GLY A 240 -5.70 3.52 -14.85
N ASP A 241 -6.11 4.67 -15.38
CA ASP A 241 -6.94 4.78 -16.58
C ASP A 241 -6.08 4.61 -17.84
N PRO A 242 -6.48 3.79 -18.82
CA PRO A 242 -5.80 3.66 -20.11
C PRO A 242 -5.63 4.98 -20.88
N GLU A 243 -6.50 5.97 -20.68
CA GLU A 243 -6.42 7.31 -21.30
C GLU A 243 -5.43 8.24 -20.57
N GLY A 244 -5.12 7.99 -19.28
CA GLY A 244 -4.30 8.86 -18.44
C GLY A 244 -2.91 9.12 -19.04
N PHE A 245 -2.30 8.11 -19.65
CA PHE A 245 -1.01 8.23 -20.33
C PHE A 245 -1.03 9.29 -21.45
N GLY A 246 -2.03 9.21 -22.33
CA GLY A 246 -2.20 10.17 -23.42
C GLY A 246 -2.52 11.58 -22.93
N GLN A 247 -3.31 11.69 -21.87
CA GLN A 247 -3.64 12.97 -21.23
C GLN A 247 -2.39 13.63 -20.64
N CYS A 248 -1.54 12.88 -19.93
CA CYS A 248 -0.28 13.38 -19.39
C CYS A 248 0.64 13.95 -20.48
N LEU A 249 0.78 13.26 -21.61
CA LEU A 249 1.58 13.75 -22.73
C LEU A 249 1.03 15.05 -23.35
N LYS A 250 -0.27 15.28 -23.28
CA LYS A 250 -0.87 16.55 -23.72
C LYS A 250 -0.63 17.70 -22.73
N ILE A 251 -0.60 17.40 -21.42
CA ILE A 251 -0.45 18.40 -20.36
C ILE A 251 1.00 18.87 -20.22
N VAL A 252 1.97 17.93 -20.29
CA VAL A 252 3.38 18.27 -20.08
C VAL A 252 3.87 19.30 -21.09
N LYS A 253 4.62 20.29 -20.63
CA LYS A 253 5.20 21.30 -21.51
C LYS A 253 6.37 20.77 -22.34
N ARG A 254 6.83 21.56 -23.30
CA ARG A 254 8.05 21.24 -24.06
C ARG A 254 9.26 21.06 -23.13
N TRP A 255 10.03 19.97 -23.36
CA TRP A 255 11.15 19.51 -22.50
C TRP A 255 10.76 19.20 -21.06
N GLY A 256 9.47 19.04 -20.78
CA GLY A 256 9.00 18.59 -19.48
C GLY A 256 9.20 17.09 -19.25
N THR A 257 8.83 16.64 -18.07
CA THR A 257 8.95 15.26 -17.64
C THR A 257 7.57 14.65 -17.39
N PHE A 258 7.34 13.46 -17.90
CA PHE A 258 6.18 12.65 -17.59
C PHE A 258 6.61 11.44 -16.76
N VAL A 259 6.05 11.29 -15.57
CA VAL A 259 6.25 10.14 -14.67
C VAL A 259 5.09 9.16 -14.85
N SER A 260 5.37 8.03 -15.45
CA SER A 260 4.42 6.94 -15.65
C SER A 260 4.50 5.99 -14.46
N PHE A 261 3.57 6.11 -13.52
CA PHE A 261 3.48 5.30 -12.32
C PHE A 261 2.36 4.26 -12.37
N SER A 262 1.24 4.62 -12.98
CA SER A 262 0.03 3.79 -12.98
C SER A 262 0.20 2.45 -13.68
N LEU A 263 -0.40 1.42 -13.08
CA LEU A 263 -0.73 0.18 -13.79
C LEU A 263 -2.05 0.38 -14.55
N THR A 264 -1.99 0.44 -15.87
CA THR A 264 -3.15 0.70 -16.74
C THR A 264 -4.01 -0.55 -16.89
N GLY A 265 -5.06 -0.67 -16.09
CA GLY A 265 -6.08 -1.73 -16.19
C GLY A 265 -5.54 -3.16 -16.21
N SER A 266 -6.43 -4.14 -16.28
CA SER A 266 -6.09 -5.58 -16.23
C SER A 266 -5.22 -6.09 -17.41
N LYS A 267 -5.11 -5.33 -18.50
CA LYS A 267 -4.34 -5.74 -19.70
C LYS A 267 -3.06 -4.94 -19.92
N GLY A 268 -2.74 -3.97 -19.04
CA GLY A 268 -1.53 -3.16 -19.14
C GLY A 268 -1.38 -2.36 -20.44
N LYS A 269 -2.51 -1.99 -21.08
CA LYS A 269 -2.51 -1.29 -22.36
C LYS A 269 -2.92 0.16 -22.17
N ILE A 270 -2.16 1.08 -22.78
CA ILE A 270 -2.57 2.48 -22.96
C ILE A 270 -3.55 2.59 -24.13
N ALA A 271 -4.56 3.47 -24.00
CA ALA A 271 -5.56 3.65 -25.04
C ALA A 271 -5.03 4.47 -26.22
N ASN A 272 -4.22 5.49 -25.92
CA ASN A 272 -3.73 6.43 -26.93
C ASN A 272 -2.30 6.88 -26.61
N PHE A 273 -1.41 6.80 -27.59
CA PHE A 273 -0.07 7.38 -27.54
C PHE A 273 0.04 8.49 -28.60
N PRO A 274 -0.07 9.78 -28.21
CA PRO A 274 0.01 10.90 -29.15
C PRO A 274 1.46 11.14 -29.58
N HIS A 275 1.98 10.25 -30.44
CA HIS A 275 3.39 10.19 -30.83
C HIS A 275 3.92 11.50 -31.42
N GLN A 276 3.17 12.14 -32.32
CA GLN A 276 3.61 13.38 -32.95
C GLN A 276 3.74 14.53 -31.91
N GLU A 277 2.79 14.62 -31.01
CA GLU A 277 2.81 15.63 -29.94
C GLU A 277 3.99 15.37 -28.99
N PHE A 278 4.22 14.11 -28.58
CA PHE A 278 5.36 13.71 -27.79
C PHE A 278 6.69 14.13 -28.44
N MET A 279 6.85 13.87 -29.73
CA MET A 279 8.05 14.26 -30.50
C MET A 279 8.26 15.76 -30.53
N PHE A 280 7.19 16.55 -30.77
CA PHE A 280 7.30 18.02 -30.78
C PHE A 280 7.57 18.63 -29.41
N LYS A 281 7.08 18.01 -28.34
CA LYS A 281 7.37 18.45 -26.97
C LYS A 281 8.76 18.04 -26.52
N ALA A 282 9.41 17.08 -27.17
CA ALA A 282 10.70 16.51 -26.73
C ALA A 282 10.69 16.17 -25.23
N ALA A 283 9.56 15.62 -24.76
CA ALA A 283 9.36 15.30 -23.34
C ALA A 283 10.12 14.03 -22.95
N THR A 284 10.53 13.96 -21.68
CA THR A 284 11.11 12.76 -21.08
C THR A 284 10.02 11.93 -20.41
N ILE A 285 9.97 10.62 -20.66
CA ILE A 285 9.10 9.69 -19.94
C ILE A 285 9.96 8.90 -18.95
N ILE A 286 9.57 8.91 -17.67
CA ILE A 286 10.19 8.13 -16.61
C ILE A 286 9.20 7.07 -16.14
N PRO A 287 9.35 5.80 -16.53
CA PRO A 287 8.61 4.71 -15.92
C PRO A 287 9.19 4.42 -14.53
N THR A 288 8.34 4.24 -13.53
CA THR A 288 8.80 3.98 -12.17
C THR A 288 8.13 2.75 -11.57
N GLN A 289 8.94 1.79 -11.10
CA GLN A 289 8.47 0.60 -10.40
C GLN A 289 9.51 0.14 -9.37
N VAL A 290 9.33 0.52 -8.11
CA VAL A 290 10.27 0.19 -7.03
C VAL A 290 10.38 -1.32 -6.78
N ALA A 291 9.30 -2.07 -6.96
CA ALA A 291 9.31 -3.53 -6.78
C ALA A 291 10.26 -4.29 -7.74
N ALA A 292 10.64 -3.67 -8.86
CA ALA A 292 11.62 -4.22 -9.81
C ALA A 292 13.07 -3.89 -9.43
N THR A 293 13.31 -3.10 -8.40
CA THR A 293 14.66 -2.75 -7.94
C THR A 293 15.27 -3.85 -7.05
N SER A 294 16.58 -3.81 -6.88
CA SER A 294 17.29 -4.71 -5.96
C SER A 294 17.07 -4.37 -4.47
N GLN A 295 16.50 -3.21 -4.17
CA GLN A 295 16.28 -2.72 -2.80
C GLN A 295 14.86 -2.15 -2.63
N PRO A 296 13.80 -2.98 -2.73
CA PRO A 296 12.42 -2.50 -2.71
C PRO A 296 11.98 -1.89 -1.37
N THR A 297 12.72 -2.17 -0.29
CA THR A 297 12.43 -1.67 1.06
C THR A 297 13.13 -0.36 1.41
N LYS A 298 14.13 0.07 0.62
CA LYS A 298 14.96 1.24 0.93
C LYS A 298 14.14 2.52 1.12
N ASP A 299 13.33 2.86 0.14
CA ASP A 299 12.56 4.11 0.15
C ASP A 299 11.40 4.06 1.16
N ILE A 300 10.93 2.87 1.52
CA ILE A 300 9.94 2.70 2.60
C ILE A 300 10.61 2.99 3.95
N ARG A 301 11.84 2.48 4.21
CA ARG A 301 12.60 2.82 5.42
C ARG A 301 12.85 4.32 5.53
N GLU A 302 13.19 4.96 4.43
CA GLU A 302 13.36 6.41 4.40
C GLU A 302 12.04 7.15 4.67
N MET A 303 10.90 6.66 4.15
CA MET A 303 9.59 7.25 4.42
C MET A 303 9.19 7.12 5.89
N ILE A 304 9.48 5.97 6.53
CA ILE A 304 9.29 5.77 7.98
C ILE A 304 10.09 6.83 8.75
N ALA A 305 11.38 7.01 8.45
CA ALA A 305 12.23 8.01 9.10
C ALA A 305 11.75 9.45 8.85
N LEU A 306 11.20 9.74 7.66
CA LEU A 306 10.64 11.06 7.33
C LEU A 306 9.34 11.32 8.09
N LYS A 307 8.46 10.33 8.26
CA LYS A 307 7.26 10.42 9.11
C LYS A 307 7.66 10.59 10.58
N GLU A 308 8.59 9.79 11.08
CA GLU A 308 9.06 9.85 12.46
C GLU A 308 9.53 11.26 12.87
N ARG A 309 10.25 11.93 11.99
CA ARG A 309 10.71 13.33 12.23
C ARG A 309 9.67 14.40 11.90
N GLY A 310 8.44 14.03 11.52
CA GLY A 310 7.35 14.97 11.22
C GLY A 310 7.48 15.72 9.88
N TRP A 311 8.29 15.22 8.92
CA TRP A 311 8.46 15.88 7.62
C TRP A 311 7.23 15.71 6.71
N ALA A 312 6.64 14.53 6.69
CA ALA A 312 5.37 14.23 6.01
C ALA A 312 4.62 13.16 6.78
N ASP A 313 3.29 13.17 6.72
CA ASP A 313 2.45 12.18 7.39
C ASP A 313 1.57 11.38 6.42
N PRO A 314 2.04 10.22 5.95
CA PRO A 314 1.23 9.31 5.15
C PRO A 314 -0.06 8.82 5.83
N GLY A 315 -0.12 8.82 7.17
CA GLY A 315 -1.31 8.44 7.93
C GLY A 315 -2.56 9.24 7.54
N LEU A 316 -2.39 10.49 7.06
CA LEU A 316 -3.46 11.34 6.55
C LEU A 316 -4.19 10.76 5.32
N LEU A 317 -3.62 9.77 4.66
CA LEU A 317 -4.20 9.11 3.48
C LEU A 317 -5.20 8.00 3.84
N LYS A 318 -5.20 7.54 5.09
CA LYS A 318 -6.19 6.59 5.57
C LYS A 318 -7.57 7.24 5.61
N SER A 319 -8.52 6.70 4.87
CA SER A 319 -9.89 7.22 4.80
C SER A 319 -10.92 6.30 5.45
N HIS A 320 -10.68 4.99 5.44
CA HIS A 320 -11.63 4.00 5.95
C HIS A 320 -10.91 2.92 6.73
N ASN A 321 -11.54 2.47 7.84
CA ASN A 321 -11.16 1.29 8.60
C ASN A 321 -12.31 0.30 8.58
N VAL A 322 -11.99 -0.98 8.41
CA VAL A 322 -12.95 -2.09 8.50
C VAL A 322 -12.33 -3.25 9.27
N GLY A 323 -13.15 -4.14 9.83
CA GLY A 323 -12.65 -5.38 10.42
C GLY A 323 -12.17 -6.37 9.35
N PHE A 324 -11.27 -7.28 9.72
CA PHE A 324 -10.76 -8.32 8.81
C PHE A 324 -11.88 -9.21 8.23
N GLU A 325 -12.95 -9.42 9.00
CA GLU A 325 -14.14 -10.17 8.55
C GLU A 325 -14.83 -9.52 7.35
N ASP A 326 -14.65 -8.21 7.17
CA ASP A 326 -15.23 -7.40 6.11
C ASP A 326 -14.30 -7.28 4.89
N VAL A 327 -13.34 -8.20 4.68
CA VAL A 327 -12.37 -8.16 3.57
C VAL A 327 -13.06 -7.96 2.20
N GLN A 328 -14.16 -8.66 1.96
CA GLN A 328 -14.95 -8.51 0.73
C GLN A 328 -15.40 -7.05 0.54
N LYS A 329 -16.01 -6.47 1.58
CA LYS A 329 -16.48 -5.08 1.58
C LYS A 329 -15.32 -4.09 1.38
N ALA A 330 -14.15 -4.34 1.97
CA ALA A 330 -12.97 -3.49 1.80
C ALA A 330 -12.53 -3.41 0.34
N TYR A 331 -12.46 -4.56 -0.33
CA TYR A 331 -12.07 -4.66 -1.74
C TYR A 331 -13.14 -4.11 -2.68
N ASP A 332 -14.43 -4.40 -2.44
CA ASP A 332 -15.55 -3.84 -3.20
C ASP A 332 -15.56 -2.30 -3.13
N MET A 333 -15.49 -1.75 -1.91
CA MET A 333 -15.46 -0.31 -1.68
C MET A 333 -14.30 0.36 -2.42
N TYR A 334 -13.10 -0.24 -2.37
CA TYR A 334 -11.93 0.29 -3.04
C TYR A 334 -12.04 0.16 -4.57
N SER A 335 -12.56 -0.96 -5.05
CA SER A 335 -12.80 -1.22 -6.47
C SER A 335 -13.81 -0.25 -7.10
N ASP A 336 -14.94 -0.06 -6.42
CA ASP A 336 -16.04 0.80 -6.90
C ASP A 336 -15.77 2.29 -6.70
N GLN A 337 -14.64 2.65 -6.05
CA GLN A 337 -14.29 4.01 -5.71
C GLN A 337 -15.41 4.73 -4.92
N SER A 338 -16.18 3.96 -4.15
CA SER A 338 -17.36 4.44 -3.42
C SER A 338 -16.97 5.23 -2.17
N TYR A 339 -17.90 6.02 -1.65
CA TYR A 339 -17.75 6.76 -0.38
C TYR A 339 -16.53 7.69 -0.28
N GLY A 340 -15.98 8.17 -1.40
CA GLY A 340 -14.78 9.02 -1.39
C GLY A 340 -13.52 8.29 -0.92
N VAL A 341 -13.45 6.98 -1.12
CA VAL A 341 -12.32 6.15 -0.68
C VAL A 341 -10.98 6.64 -1.23
N ILE A 342 -9.98 6.72 -0.33
CA ILE A 342 -8.58 6.98 -0.65
C ILE A 342 -7.77 5.72 -0.34
N LYS A 343 -7.77 5.30 0.94
CA LYS A 343 -7.16 4.07 1.42
C LYS A 343 -8.08 3.39 2.43
N VAL A 344 -8.26 2.09 2.27
CA VAL A 344 -8.99 1.23 3.21
C VAL A 344 -7.98 0.40 3.98
N VAL A 345 -8.00 0.50 5.29
CA VAL A 345 -7.20 -0.35 6.19
C VAL A 345 -8.13 -1.36 6.86
N MET A 346 -7.68 -2.60 6.90
CA MET A 346 -8.37 -3.68 7.62
C MET A 346 -7.64 -3.95 8.94
N ASP A 347 -8.40 -3.96 10.03
CA ASP A 347 -7.94 -4.38 11.35
C ASP A 347 -8.00 -5.91 11.44
N VAL A 348 -6.84 -6.56 11.55
CA VAL A 348 -6.74 -8.02 11.53
C VAL A 348 -6.76 -8.62 12.94
N ASN A 349 -6.05 -8.05 13.89
CA ASN A 349 -5.90 -8.57 15.26
C ASN A 349 -6.04 -7.47 16.32
N GLY A 350 -6.99 -6.54 16.15
CA GLY A 350 -7.26 -5.48 17.13
C GLY A 350 -6.24 -4.32 17.09
N GLY A 351 -5.58 -4.11 15.95
CA GLY A 351 -4.59 -3.04 15.76
C GLY A 351 -5.18 -1.64 15.52
N GLY A 352 -6.48 -1.51 15.49
CA GLY A 352 -7.23 -0.28 15.21
C GLY A 352 -7.98 0.26 16.43
N ALA A 353 -7.31 0.49 17.56
CA ALA A 353 -7.90 1.14 18.74
C ALA A 353 -7.22 2.48 19.01
#